data_e6e8999efad7bbf99b6320d3caad2ff7
#
_entry.id   e6e8999efad7bbf99b6320d3caad2ff7
#
_cell.length_a   1.000
_cell.length_b   1.000
_cell.length_c   1.000
_cell.angle_alpha   90.00
_cell.angle_beta   90.00
_cell.angle_gamma   90.00
#
_symmetry.space_group_name_H-M   'P 1'
#
loop_
_entity.id
_entity.type
_entity.pdbx_description
1 polymer ?
#
loop_
_entity_poly.entity_id
_entity_poly.type
_entity_poly.pdbx_seq_one_letter_code
_entity_poly.pdbx_strand_id
1 'polypeptide(L)'
;DSTALLHITLEVARELGIRKLPVMFLDQECEYTYTVEYMRYVMSLPEVEPIWVQVPFRLWNANSGDWFIPWEPGKEWMCEKEDIAFKENVYDADRFKDMFNAIAFHHLGEDYVSLGGVRIEESPARRAGLTGKETLPGMTYGKRCSHGIVMYPLYDWSYRDIWYYIFSNRLRYNKAYNYIFSKEPLRSARVSSLIHENSNQNIPYLQ
;
A
#
# COMPACT_ATOMS: atom_id res chain seq x y z
N ASP A 1 2.61 -7.97 3.64
CA ASP A 1 1.72 -7.41 4.66
C ASP A 1 0.35 -7.09 4.07
N SER A 2 0.27 -6.24 3.03
CA SER A 2 -1.00 -5.85 2.39
C SER A 2 -1.79 -7.04 1.84
N THR A 3 -1.14 -8.09 1.33
CA THR A 3 -1.81 -9.32 0.90
C THR A 3 -2.55 -10.00 2.04
N ALA A 4 -1.89 -10.23 3.17
CA ALA A 4 -2.51 -10.86 4.33
C ALA A 4 -3.66 -9.99 4.87
N LEU A 5 -3.42 -8.68 5.01
CA LEU A 5 -4.42 -7.74 5.45
C LEU A 5 -5.68 -7.76 4.56
N LEU A 6 -5.50 -7.70 3.23
CA LEU A 6 -6.60 -7.77 2.27
C LEU A 6 -7.46 -9.01 2.48
N HIS A 7 -6.84 -10.19 2.51
CA HIS A 7 -7.59 -11.44 2.60
C HIS A 7 -8.30 -11.60 3.93
N ILE A 8 -7.67 -11.25 5.05
CA ILE A 8 -8.32 -11.22 6.37
C ILE A 8 -9.51 -10.25 6.36
N THR A 9 -9.32 -9.06 5.78
CA THR A 9 -10.41 -8.07 5.71
C THR A 9 -11.57 -8.55 4.83
N LEU A 10 -11.27 -9.24 3.71
CA LEU A 10 -12.30 -9.84 2.87
C LEU A 10 -13.07 -10.96 3.60
N GLU A 11 -12.41 -11.77 4.42
CA GLU A 11 -13.06 -12.79 5.25
C GLU A 11 -14.03 -12.14 6.23
N VAL A 12 -13.58 -11.14 6.99
CA VAL A 12 -14.41 -10.39 7.92
C VAL A 12 -15.54 -9.64 7.21
N ALA A 13 -15.27 -9.06 6.04
CA ALA A 13 -16.30 -8.38 5.25
C ALA A 13 -17.43 -9.33 4.83
N ARG A 14 -17.12 -10.58 4.45
CA ARG A 14 -18.12 -11.62 4.14
C ARG A 14 -18.97 -11.97 5.37
N GLU A 15 -18.34 -12.13 6.52
CA GLU A 15 -19.04 -12.42 7.79
C GLU A 15 -20.00 -11.27 8.17
N LEU A 16 -19.61 -10.03 7.91
CA LEU A 16 -20.40 -8.84 8.16
C LEU A 16 -21.43 -8.52 7.07
N GLY A 17 -21.47 -9.30 5.98
CA GLY A 17 -22.36 -9.08 4.84
C GLY A 17 -21.98 -7.88 3.97
N ILE A 18 -20.74 -7.39 4.05
CA ILE A 18 -20.21 -6.31 3.23
C ILE A 18 -19.89 -6.90 1.84
N ARG A 19 -20.58 -6.42 0.81
CA ARG A 19 -20.47 -6.97 -0.54
C ARG A 19 -19.24 -6.49 -1.31
N LYS A 20 -18.81 -5.24 -1.05
CA LYS A 20 -17.70 -4.60 -1.75
C LYS A 20 -16.79 -3.93 -0.74
N LEU A 21 -15.51 -4.26 -0.79
CA LEU A 21 -14.47 -3.66 0.01
C LEU A 21 -13.68 -2.67 -0.85
N PRO A 22 -13.69 -1.37 -0.55
CA PRO A 22 -12.84 -0.41 -1.24
C PRO A 22 -11.36 -0.74 -1.01
N VAL A 23 -10.61 -0.89 -2.10
CA VAL A 23 -9.16 -1.15 -2.06
C VAL A 23 -8.46 -0.07 -2.87
N MET A 24 -7.62 0.71 -2.20
CA MET A 24 -6.90 1.82 -2.80
C MET A 24 -5.47 1.43 -3.16
N PHE A 25 -5.05 1.82 -4.35
CA PHE A 25 -3.67 1.79 -4.80
C PHE A 25 -3.28 3.15 -5.40
N LEU A 26 -2.38 3.86 -4.71
CA LEU A 26 -1.76 5.08 -5.22
C LEU A 26 -0.50 4.69 -5.99
N ASP A 27 -0.62 4.67 -7.30
CA ASP A 27 0.40 4.22 -8.23
C ASP A 27 1.43 5.33 -8.47
N GLN A 28 2.69 4.99 -8.27
CA GLN A 28 3.83 5.90 -8.36
C GLN A 28 4.52 5.89 -9.73
N GLU A 29 3.85 5.36 -10.78
CA GLU A 29 4.34 5.21 -12.16
C GLU A 29 5.49 4.19 -12.30
N CYS A 30 6.56 4.35 -11.53
CA CYS A 30 7.72 3.46 -11.58
C CYS A 30 7.53 2.24 -10.66
N GLU A 31 6.47 1.47 -10.88
CA GLU A 31 6.21 0.24 -10.16
C GLU A 31 6.85 -0.97 -10.88
N TYR A 32 7.21 -2.01 -10.12
CA TYR A 32 7.65 -3.26 -10.75
C TYR A 32 6.51 -3.91 -11.53
N THR A 33 6.80 -4.49 -12.67
CA THR A 33 5.81 -5.23 -13.49
C THR A 33 5.01 -6.23 -12.65
N TYR A 34 5.67 -6.98 -11.78
CA TYR A 34 4.99 -7.93 -10.89
C TYR A 34 4.09 -7.25 -9.85
N THR A 35 4.37 -6.01 -9.45
CA THR A 35 3.48 -5.22 -8.58
C THR A 35 2.22 -4.84 -9.33
N VAL A 36 2.36 -4.32 -10.55
CA VAL A 36 1.23 -3.96 -11.42
C VAL A 36 0.37 -5.18 -11.73
N GLU A 37 0.98 -6.31 -12.14
CA GLU A 37 0.26 -7.58 -12.38
C GLU A 37 -0.51 -8.07 -11.13
N TYR A 38 0.10 -7.92 -9.96
CA TYR A 38 -0.54 -8.30 -8.70
C TYR A 38 -1.70 -7.35 -8.38
N MET A 39 -1.55 -6.06 -8.62
CA MET A 39 -2.63 -5.08 -8.41
C MET A 39 -3.78 -5.28 -9.40
N ARG A 40 -3.51 -5.58 -10.68
CA ARG A 40 -4.56 -5.98 -11.63
C ARG A 40 -5.37 -7.17 -11.12
N TYR A 41 -4.69 -8.19 -10.56
CA TYR A 41 -5.37 -9.32 -9.94
C TYR A 41 -6.23 -8.87 -8.74
N VAL A 42 -5.68 -8.09 -7.81
CA VAL A 42 -6.41 -7.62 -6.62
C VAL A 42 -7.65 -6.81 -7.03
N MET A 43 -7.48 -5.87 -7.95
CA MET A 43 -8.57 -5.01 -8.44
C MET A 43 -9.64 -5.76 -9.26
N SER A 44 -9.33 -6.96 -9.76
CA SER A 44 -10.29 -7.84 -10.46
C SER A 44 -11.09 -8.75 -9.54
N LEU A 45 -10.79 -8.79 -8.24
CA LEU A 45 -11.54 -9.64 -7.30
C LEU A 45 -12.98 -9.16 -7.19
N PRO A 46 -13.97 -10.08 -7.24
CA PRO A 46 -15.39 -9.71 -7.26
C PRO A 46 -15.87 -8.96 -6.02
N GLU A 47 -15.19 -9.13 -4.89
CA GLU A 47 -15.50 -8.47 -3.62
C GLU A 47 -14.77 -7.12 -3.45
N VAL A 48 -13.87 -6.77 -4.37
CA VAL A 48 -13.11 -5.52 -4.32
C VAL A 48 -13.84 -4.43 -5.10
N GLU A 49 -13.91 -3.25 -4.52
CA GLU A 49 -14.21 -1.99 -5.19
C GLU A 49 -12.89 -1.27 -5.48
N PRO A 50 -12.45 -1.23 -6.75
CA PRO A 50 -11.12 -0.74 -7.07
C PRO A 50 -11.02 0.78 -7.02
N ILE A 51 -10.02 1.28 -6.29
CA ILE A 51 -9.62 2.69 -6.28
C ILE A 51 -8.14 2.75 -6.71
N TRP A 52 -7.90 2.59 -8.01
CA TRP A 52 -6.57 2.72 -8.61
C TRP A 52 -6.34 4.16 -9.03
N VAL A 53 -5.35 4.81 -8.46
CA VAL A 53 -5.10 6.25 -8.66
C VAL A 53 -3.77 6.44 -9.36
N GLN A 54 -3.81 6.99 -10.59
CA GLN A 54 -2.67 7.30 -11.45
C GLN A 54 -2.70 8.79 -11.83
N VAL A 55 -2.38 9.64 -10.86
CA VAL A 55 -2.47 11.09 -10.96
C VAL A 55 -1.14 11.74 -10.57
N PRO A 56 -0.84 12.95 -11.02
CA PRO A 56 0.36 13.65 -10.60
C PRO A 56 0.29 14.04 -9.12
N PHE A 57 1.37 13.75 -8.38
CA PHE A 57 1.60 14.20 -7.00
C PHE A 57 3.10 14.25 -6.71
N ARG A 58 3.51 14.93 -5.65
CA ARG A 58 4.94 15.12 -5.33
C ARG A 58 5.47 14.02 -4.41
N LEU A 59 6.52 13.34 -4.88
CA LEU A 59 7.34 12.40 -4.13
C LEU A 59 8.72 12.99 -3.88
N TRP A 60 9.19 12.96 -2.64
CA TRP A 60 10.56 13.33 -2.32
C TRP A 60 11.47 12.14 -2.56
N ASN A 61 12.48 12.31 -3.43
CA ASN A 61 13.52 11.32 -3.62
C ASN A 61 14.73 11.69 -2.77
N ALA A 62 14.95 10.94 -1.69
CA ALA A 62 16.03 11.21 -0.75
C ALA A 62 17.44 10.97 -1.35
N ASN A 63 17.56 10.12 -2.36
CA ASN A 63 18.85 9.84 -3.01
C ASN A 63 19.33 10.99 -3.91
N SER A 64 18.42 11.59 -4.66
CA SER A 64 18.76 12.73 -5.55
C SER A 64 18.60 14.09 -4.85
N GLY A 65 17.88 14.14 -3.74
CA GLY A 65 17.53 15.40 -3.08
C GLY A 65 16.51 16.25 -3.84
N ASP A 66 15.74 15.62 -4.74
CA ASP A 66 14.77 16.28 -5.62
C ASP A 66 13.36 15.73 -5.47
N TRP A 67 12.39 16.49 -5.98
CA TRP A 67 11.02 16.05 -6.12
C TRP A 67 10.84 15.28 -7.43
N PHE A 68 10.18 14.13 -7.34
CA PHE A 68 9.65 13.40 -8.48
C PHE A 68 8.14 13.55 -8.53
N ILE A 69 7.60 13.72 -9.73
CA ILE A 69 6.16 13.81 -9.97
C ILE A 69 5.78 12.64 -10.90
N PRO A 70 5.22 11.54 -10.36
CA PRO A 70 4.66 10.50 -11.20
C PRO A 70 3.51 11.04 -12.03
N TRP A 71 3.31 10.48 -13.21
CA TRP A 71 2.21 10.81 -14.13
C TRP A 71 2.16 12.30 -14.51
N GLU A 72 3.34 12.97 -14.54
CA GLU A 72 3.44 14.40 -14.83
C GLU A 72 2.90 14.69 -16.23
N PRO A 73 1.93 15.63 -16.38
CA PRO A 73 1.37 16.00 -17.68
C PRO A 73 2.44 16.53 -18.63
N GLY A 74 2.40 16.08 -19.89
CA GLY A 74 3.35 16.52 -20.92
C GLY A 74 4.72 15.85 -20.87
N LYS A 75 4.94 14.93 -19.96
CA LYS A 75 6.12 14.05 -19.94
C LYS A 75 5.80 12.69 -20.56
N GLU A 76 6.84 12.00 -21.01
CA GLU A 76 6.76 10.59 -21.37
C GLU A 76 6.71 9.77 -20.08
N TRP A 77 5.73 8.87 -19.97
CA TRP A 77 5.56 8.02 -18.80
C TRP A 77 6.23 6.66 -19.01
N MET A 78 6.64 6.02 -17.91
CA MET A 78 7.27 4.69 -17.92
C MET A 78 6.36 3.59 -18.46
N CYS A 79 5.04 3.77 -18.35
CA CYS A 79 4.02 2.87 -18.86
C CYS A 79 2.73 3.64 -19.15
N GLU A 80 1.79 3.00 -19.83
CA GLU A 80 0.45 3.55 -20.02
C GLU A 80 -0.39 3.45 -18.75
N LYS A 81 -1.31 4.39 -18.56
CA LYS A 81 -2.26 4.35 -17.45
C LYS A 81 -3.28 3.23 -17.65
N GLU A 82 -3.62 2.58 -16.56
CA GLU A 82 -4.66 1.54 -16.54
C GLU A 82 -6.04 2.11 -16.89
N ASP A 83 -6.86 1.34 -17.60
CA ASP A 83 -8.19 1.79 -18.02
C ASP A 83 -9.12 2.05 -16.84
N ILE A 84 -8.99 1.25 -15.78
CA ILE A 84 -9.80 1.36 -14.55
C ILE A 84 -9.31 2.45 -13.60
N ALA A 85 -8.17 3.11 -13.89
CA ALA A 85 -7.58 4.08 -12.98
C ALA A 85 -8.25 5.45 -13.06
N PHE A 86 -8.29 6.13 -11.92
CA PHE A 86 -8.58 7.56 -11.83
C PHE A 86 -7.36 8.33 -12.33
N LYS A 87 -7.53 9.13 -13.37
CA LYS A 87 -6.44 9.73 -14.16
C LYS A 87 -6.24 11.23 -13.92
N GLU A 88 -7.18 11.87 -13.20
CA GLU A 88 -7.16 13.30 -12.88
C GLU A 88 -7.03 13.51 -11.38
N ASN A 89 -6.15 14.42 -10.96
CA ASN A 89 -6.01 14.76 -9.54
C ASN A 89 -7.12 15.75 -9.13
N VAL A 90 -8.19 15.18 -8.60
CA VAL A 90 -9.36 15.90 -8.05
C VAL A 90 -9.37 15.95 -6.52
N TYR A 91 -8.26 15.53 -5.87
CA TYR A 91 -8.22 15.23 -4.44
C TYR A 91 -7.82 16.41 -3.55
N ASP A 92 -7.58 17.58 -4.13
CA ASP A 92 -7.08 18.78 -3.39
C ASP A 92 -5.83 18.49 -2.54
N ALA A 93 -5.00 17.58 -3.01
CA ALA A 93 -3.75 17.16 -2.39
C ALA A 93 -2.69 16.88 -3.47
N ASP A 94 -1.45 17.23 -3.18
CA ASP A 94 -0.34 17.07 -4.11
C ASP A 94 0.90 16.41 -3.49
N ARG A 95 0.85 16.06 -2.19
CA ARG A 95 1.95 15.38 -1.49
C ARG A 95 1.57 13.95 -1.15
N PHE A 96 2.50 13.04 -1.34
CA PHE A 96 2.30 11.62 -1.08
C PHE A 96 1.59 11.29 0.25
N LYS A 97 1.99 11.98 1.33
CA LYS A 97 1.40 11.72 2.66
C LYS A 97 -0.06 12.14 2.76
N ASP A 98 -0.43 13.19 2.04
CA ASP A 98 -1.76 13.80 2.11
C ASP A 98 -2.74 13.08 1.18
N MET A 99 -2.22 12.52 0.07
CA MET A 99 -3.01 11.81 -0.94
C MET A 99 -3.87 10.69 -0.36
N PHE A 100 -3.33 9.87 0.57
CA PHE A 100 -4.10 8.74 1.12
C PHE A 100 -5.38 9.15 1.81
N ASN A 101 -5.33 10.21 2.63
CA ASN A 101 -6.53 10.71 3.32
C ASN A 101 -7.47 11.44 2.35
N ALA A 102 -6.91 12.18 1.40
CA ALA A 102 -7.70 12.92 0.40
C ALA A 102 -8.45 11.96 -0.54
N ILE A 103 -7.79 10.90 -1.02
CA ILE A 103 -8.43 9.85 -1.82
C ILE A 103 -9.52 9.15 -1.02
N ALA A 104 -9.21 8.72 0.22
CA ALA A 104 -10.20 8.06 1.07
C ALA A 104 -11.41 8.96 1.32
N PHE A 105 -11.21 10.21 1.65
CA PHE A 105 -12.30 11.18 1.85
C PHE A 105 -13.14 11.40 0.58
N HIS A 106 -12.49 11.55 -0.57
CA HIS A 106 -13.18 11.76 -1.85
C HIS A 106 -14.11 10.59 -2.21
N HIS A 107 -13.65 9.35 -2.01
CA HIS A 107 -14.40 8.15 -2.42
C HIS A 107 -15.37 7.62 -1.35
N LEU A 108 -15.07 7.83 -0.07
CA LEU A 108 -15.82 7.24 1.04
C LEU A 108 -16.59 8.28 1.88
N GLY A 109 -16.29 9.57 1.71
CA GLY A 109 -16.86 10.63 2.54
C GLY A 109 -16.20 10.71 3.92
N GLU A 110 -16.97 11.12 4.93
CA GLU A 110 -16.53 11.18 6.33
C GLU A 110 -16.74 9.83 7.04
N ASP A 111 -16.09 9.68 8.18
CA ASP A 111 -16.24 8.53 9.09
C ASP A 111 -15.76 7.17 8.50
N TYR A 112 -14.79 7.19 7.59
CA TYR A 112 -14.18 5.95 7.09
C TYR A 112 -13.14 5.36 8.06
N VAL A 113 -12.92 4.06 7.94
CA VAL A 113 -11.78 3.35 8.55
C VAL A 113 -10.85 2.88 7.43
N SER A 114 -9.62 3.39 7.42
CA SER A 114 -8.56 2.95 6.50
C SER A 114 -7.68 1.93 7.20
N LEU A 115 -7.44 0.78 6.56
CA LEU A 115 -6.59 -0.28 7.09
C LEU A 115 -5.25 -0.30 6.36
N GLY A 116 -4.14 -0.35 7.12
CA GLY A 116 -2.79 -0.41 6.58
C GLY A 116 -2.00 -1.61 7.09
N GLY A 117 -1.17 -2.18 6.23
CA GLY A 117 -0.31 -3.33 6.56
C GLY A 117 1.02 -2.93 7.19
N VAL A 118 1.04 -2.03 8.17
CA VAL A 118 2.26 -1.58 8.87
C VAL A 118 2.50 -2.41 10.13
N ARG A 119 3.74 -2.85 10.36
CA ARG A 119 4.13 -3.69 11.50
C ARG A 119 5.29 -3.09 12.31
N ILE A 120 5.28 -3.36 13.61
CA ILE A 120 6.33 -2.90 14.55
C ILE A 120 7.71 -3.52 14.25
N GLU A 121 7.73 -4.67 13.61
CA GLU A 121 8.98 -5.35 13.24
C GLU A 121 9.75 -4.65 12.12
N GLU A 122 9.08 -3.81 11.34
CA GLU A 122 9.67 -3.21 10.15
C GLU A 122 10.70 -2.10 10.46
N SER A 123 10.52 -1.37 11.55
CA SER A 123 11.52 -0.39 12.01
C SER A 123 11.28 0.06 13.45
N PRO A 124 12.34 0.56 14.14
CA PRO A 124 12.20 1.17 15.48
C PRO A 124 11.19 2.33 15.50
N ALA A 125 11.16 3.15 14.46
CA ALA A 125 10.22 4.26 14.36
C ALA A 125 8.75 3.78 14.29
N ARG A 126 8.47 2.71 13.50
CA ARG A 126 7.13 2.11 13.44
C ARG A 126 6.75 1.48 14.78
N ARG A 127 7.68 0.79 15.44
CA ARG A 127 7.46 0.27 16.79
C ARG A 127 7.07 1.38 17.76
N ALA A 128 7.87 2.45 17.85
CA ALA A 128 7.56 3.56 18.73
C ALA A 128 6.20 4.22 18.43
N GLY A 129 5.86 4.37 17.16
CA GLY A 129 4.60 4.96 16.73
C GLY A 129 3.35 4.12 17.01
N LEU A 130 3.49 2.78 17.04
CA LEU A 130 2.37 1.85 17.17
C LEU A 130 2.20 1.26 18.58
N THR A 131 3.19 1.47 19.47
CA THR A 131 3.14 0.92 20.85
C THR A 131 3.37 1.97 21.93
N GLY A 132 3.76 3.20 21.57
CA GLY A 132 4.22 4.21 22.54
C GLY A 132 3.09 4.92 23.29
N LYS A 133 1.98 5.22 22.63
CA LYS A 133 0.83 5.93 23.22
C LYS A 133 -0.48 5.36 22.73
N GLU A 134 -1.45 5.31 23.61
CA GLU A 134 -2.83 5.11 23.25
C GLU A 134 -3.31 6.30 22.41
N THR A 135 -3.76 6.02 21.18
CA THR A 135 -4.19 7.02 20.20
C THR A 135 -5.69 6.99 19.94
N LEU A 136 -6.31 5.86 20.27
CA LEU A 136 -7.76 5.65 20.36
C LEU A 136 -8.04 4.89 21.67
N PRO A 137 -9.24 4.96 22.26
CA PRO A 137 -9.56 4.25 23.49
C PRO A 137 -9.20 2.76 23.45
N GLY A 138 -8.29 2.31 24.32
CA GLY A 138 -7.80 0.94 24.39
C GLY A 138 -6.89 0.50 23.23
N MET A 139 -6.37 1.42 22.42
CA MET A 139 -5.71 1.07 21.17
C MET A 139 -4.50 1.98 20.88
N THR A 140 -3.35 1.37 20.57
CA THR A 140 -2.12 2.08 20.18
C THR A 140 -1.86 2.06 18.67
N TYR A 141 -2.45 1.10 17.96
CA TYR A 141 -2.21 0.81 16.53
C TYR A 141 -3.21 1.47 15.58
N GLY A 142 -3.93 2.47 16.03
CA GLY A 142 -4.84 3.30 15.24
C GLY A 142 -4.67 4.77 15.56
N LYS A 143 -5.11 5.64 14.67
CA LYS A 143 -5.12 7.10 14.88
C LYS A 143 -6.28 7.75 14.16
N ARG A 144 -6.79 8.85 14.70
CA ARG A 144 -7.70 9.73 13.98
C ARG A 144 -6.93 10.53 12.91
N CYS A 145 -7.55 10.69 11.76
CA CYS A 145 -7.17 11.64 10.73
C CYS A 145 -8.31 12.66 10.55
N SER A 146 -8.17 13.57 9.59
CA SER A 146 -9.12 14.68 9.43
C SER A 146 -10.58 14.22 9.24
N HIS A 147 -10.81 13.12 8.51
CA HIS A 147 -12.15 12.68 8.11
C HIS A 147 -12.44 11.22 8.47
N GLY A 148 -11.55 10.53 9.19
CA GLY A 148 -11.73 9.13 9.52
C GLY A 148 -10.70 8.60 10.50
N ILE A 149 -10.49 7.30 10.46
CA ILE A 149 -9.55 6.58 11.31
C ILE A 149 -8.62 5.74 10.42
N VAL A 150 -7.34 5.73 10.74
CA VAL A 150 -6.36 4.80 10.16
C VAL A 150 -6.00 3.76 11.20
N MET A 151 -6.05 2.49 10.85
CA MET A 151 -5.72 1.37 11.74
C MET A 151 -4.72 0.42 11.09
N TYR A 152 -3.91 -0.22 11.92
CA TYR A 152 -2.88 -1.17 11.52
C TYR A 152 -3.09 -2.52 12.23
N PRO A 153 -4.09 -3.34 11.83
CA PRO A 153 -4.50 -4.52 12.57
C PRO A 153 -3.43 -5.60 12.72
N LEU A 154 -2.47 -5.64 11.79
CA LEU A 154 -1.37 -6.60 11.80
C LEU A 154 -0.10 -6.05 12.46
N TYR A 155 -0.22 -4.99 13.28
CA TYR A 155 0.93 -4.25 13.81
C TYR A 155 1.90 -5.13 14.62
N ASP A 156 1.43 -6.14 15.32
CA ASP A 156 2.20 -7.07 16.16
C ASP A 156 2.59 -8.38 15.45
N TRP A 157 2.16 -8.57 14.20
CA TRP A 157 2.56 -9.74 13.41
C TRP A 157 4.04 -9.68 13.04
N SER A 158 4.73 -10.83 13.13
CA SER A 158 6.06 -10.98 12.56
C SER A 158 6.01 -11.24 11.04
N TYR A 159 7.16 -11.11 10.35
CA TYR A 159 7.24 -11.51 8.94
C TYR A 159 6.90 -13.01 8.74
N ARG A 160 7.17 -13.85 9.75
CA ARG A 160 6.84 -15.28 9.73
C ARG A 160 5.34 -15.52 9.74
N ASP A 161 4.60 -14.76 10.56
CA ASP A 161 3.14 -14.86 10.62
C ASP A 161 2.52 -14.48 9.29
N ILE A 162 3.00 -13.40 8.66
CA ILE A 162 2.55 -12.96 7.34
C ILE A 162 2.75 -14.07 6.29
N TRP A 163 3.96 -14.62 6.20
CA TRP A 163 4.25 -15.64 5.19
C TRP A 163 3.59 -16.98 5.50
N TYR A 164 3.49 -17.34 6.77
CA TYR A 164 2.73 -18.51 7.20
C TYR A 164 1.27 -18.41 6.77
N TYR A 165 0.63 -17.28 7.03
CA TYR A 165 -0.75 -17.04 6.61
C TYR A 165 -0.91 -17.13 5.08
N ILE A 166 -0.05 -16.46 4.33
CA ILE A 166 -0.09 -16.45 2.86
C ILE A 166 0.05 -17.88 2.30
N PHE A 167 1.04 -18.66 2.77
CA PHE A 167 1.28 -20.00 2.24
C PHE A 167 0.26 -21.03 2.73
N SER A 168 -0.15 -20.96 3.99
CA SER A 168 -1.15 -21.88 4.54
C SER A 168 -2.51 -21.75 3.83
N ASN A 169 -2.86 -20.52 3.45
CA ASN A 169 -4.09 -20.25 2.71
C ASN A 169 -3.90 -20.26 1.19
N ARG A 170 -2.70 -20.60 0.69
CA ARG A 170 -2.38 -20.66 -0.74
C ARG A 170 -2.74 -19.38 -1.50
N LEU A 171 -2.52 -18.24 -0.86
CA LEU A 171 -2.87 -16.93 -1.43
C LEU A 171 -1.91 -16.56 -2.55
N ARG A 172 -2.45 -15.92 -3.58
CA ARG A 172 -1.64 -15.26 -4.59
C ARG A 172 -0.99 -14.02 -3.96
N TYR A 173 0.30 -13.83 -4.22
CA TYR A 173 1.08 -12.69 -3.72
C TYR A 173 1.94 -12.09 -4.83
N ASN A 174 2.50 -10.90 -4.59
CA ASN A 174 3.37 -10.22 -5.53
C ASN A 174 4.65 -11.04 -5.81
N LYS A 175 4.82 -11.49 -7.05
CA LYS A 175 5.94 -12.34 -7.47
C LYS A 175 7.31 -11.67 -7.40
N ALA A 176 7.38 -10.33 -7.30
CA ALA A 176 8.64 -9.62 -7.07
C ALA A 176 9.38 -10.17 -5.84
N TYR A 177 8.65 -10.62 -4.81
CA TYR A 177 9.26 -11.26 -3.64
C TYR A 177 10.08 -12.52 -3.96
N ASN A 178 9.74 -13.29 -4.99
CA ASN A 178 10.49 -14.49 -5.36
C ASN A 178 11.93 -14.17 -5.78
N TYR A 179 12.15 -13.01 -6.39
CA TYR A 179 13.47 -12.54 -6.82
C TYR A 179 14.26 -11.95 -5.66
N ILE A 180 13.60 -11.23 -4.78
CA ILE A 180 14.21 -10.62 -3.60
C ILE A 180 14.65 -11.71 -2.61
N PHE A 181 13.83 -12.73 -2.36
CA PHE A 181 14.10 -13.83 -1.43
C PHE A 181 15.31 -14.68 -1.79
N SER A 182 15.70 -14.71 -3.04
CA SER A 182 16.90 -15.45 -3.44
C SER A 182 18.19 -14.85 -2.89
N LYS A 183 18.16 -13.61 -2.41
CA LYS A 183 19.37 -12.84 -2.07
C LYS A 183 19.29 -12.08 -0.74
N GLU A 184 18.08 -11.77 -0.27
CA GLU A 184 17.86 -11.06 0.99
C GLU A 184 17.14 -11.96 2.01
N PRO A 185 17.45 -11.86 3.32
CA PRO A 185 16.67 -12.53 4.34
C PRO A 185 15.20 -12.11 4.26
N LEU A 186 14.28 -13.05 4.39
CA LEU A 186 12.82 -12.80 4.36
C LEU A 186 12.39 -11.65 5.26
N ARG A 187 13.09 -11.44 6.37
CA ARG A 187 12.81 -10.37 7.32
C ARG A 187 13.02 -8.97 6.74
N SER A 188 14.00 -8.80 5.86
CA SER A 188 14.36 -7.52 5.25
C SER A 188 13.77 -7.31 3.86
N ALA A 189 13.20 -8.37 3.27
CA ALA A 189 12.64 -8.31 1.93
C ALA A 189 11.46 -7.33 1.85
N ARG A 190 11.58 -6.32 1.00
CA ARG A 190 10.55 -5.30 0.77
C ARG A 190 10.41 -5.03 -0.72
N VAL A 191 9.18 -4.90 -1.16
CA VAL A 191 8.84 -4.42 -2.51
C VAL A 191 8.31 -3.00 -2.35
N SER A 192 9.02 -2.05 -2.89
CA SER A 192 8.63 -0.64 -2.97
C SER A 192 8.81 -0.18 -4.41
N SER A 193 8.20 0.94 -4.80
CA SER A 193 8.38 1.49 -6.15
C SER A 193 9.86 1.74 -6.46
N LEU A 194 10.20 1.77 -7.75
CA LEU A 194 11.59 1.97 -8.23
C LEU A 194 12.18 3.34 -7.87
N ILE A 195 11.37 4.28 -7.45
CA ILE A 195 11.79 5.64 -7.06
C ILE A 195 12.10 5.73 -5.56
N HIS A 196 11.74 4.72 -4.79
CA HIS A 196 12.00 4.72 -3.35
C HIS A 196 13.51 4.59 -3.05
N GLU A 197 13.98 5.23 -1.99
CA GLU A 197 15.41 5.22 -1.57
C GLU A 197 16.01 3.81 -1.42
N ASN A 198 15.19 2.82 -1.09
CA ASN A 198 15.60 1.42 -0.97
C ASN A 198 15.54 0.64 -2.29
N SER A 199 15.05 1.24 -3.40
CA SER A 199 14.87 0.52 -4.66
C SER A 199 16.17 0.16 -5.34
N ASN A 200 17.22 0.96 -5.14
CA ASN A 200 18.56 0.70 -5.70
C ASN A 200 19.13 -0.66 -5.27
N GLN A 201 18.72 -1.19 -4.13
CA GLN A 201 19.15 -2.50 -3.64
C GLN A 201 18.52 -3.65 -4.45
N ASN A 202 17.38 -3.40 -5.08
CA ASN A 202 16.59 -4.42 -5.77
C ASN A 202 16.78 -4.39 -7.31
N ILE A 203 17.28 -3.30 -7.89
CA ILE A 203 17.49 -3.16 -9.34
C ILE A 203 18.36 -4.28 -9.92
N PRO A 204 19.47 -4.74 -9.28
CA PRO A 204 20.28 -5.83 -9.81
C PRO A 204 19.55 -7.18 -9.92
N TYR A 205 18.39 -7.31 -9.29
CA TYR A 205 17.64 -8.57 -9.21
C TYR A 205 16.43 -8.63 -10.16
N LEU A 206 16.19 -7.55 -10.90
CA LEU A 206 15.01 -7.38 -11.77
C LEU A 206 15.37 -7.31 -13.26
N GLN A 207 16.65 -7.44 -13.58
CA GLN A 207 17.18 -7.53 -14.95
C GLN A 207 17.19 -8.97 -15.44
#